data_4c0708188c5f3e8409843b3824cb6aa1
#
_entry.id   4c0708188c5f3e8409843b3824cb6aa1
#
_cell.length_a   1.000
_cell.length_b   1.000
_cell.length_c   1.000
_cell.angle_alpha   90.00
_cell.angle_beta   90.00
_cell.angle_gamma   90.00
#
_symmetry.space_group_name_H-M   'P 1'
#
loop_
_entity.id
_entity.type
_entity.pdbx_description
1 polymer ?
#
loop_
_entity_poly.entity_id
_entity_poly.type
_entity_poly.pdbx_seq_one_letter_code
_entity_poly.pdbx_strand_id
1 'polypeptide(L)'
;MLCTSPQPRPENLSRYYESDAYISHTDSGRGLLAMLYQTVKKYSLKKKTGLIKKINKKPGSLLDIGAGTGAFLYAAKNNGWKIDGVEPNEKARDLASEKGIELLASLDDVANKQYDVVTLWHVLEHLPDLDSVVGKISDRVKPGGNLVIAVPNFKSFDANYYKEFWAAYDTPRHLWHFSKTAVKKIFKEDFQLIECKPMLFDSFYVSLLSEKYKNGRSFSLRAIYTGLRSNLRGRRTKEYSSHIYHFRKHQ
;
A
#
# COMPACT_ATOMS: atom_id res chain seq x y z
N MET A 1 0.34 7.39 -16.18
CA MET A 1 1.07 6.24 -15.61
C MET A 1 2.45 6.19 -16.22
N LEU A 2 3.48 5.89 -15.44
CA LEU A 2 4.81 5.54 -15.92
C LEU A 2 5.06 4.06 -15.58
N CYS A 3 6.02 3.42 -16.25
CA CYS A 3 6.47 2.08 -15.92
C CYS A 3 8.00 2.06 -15.80
N THR A 4 8.50 1.20 -14.96
CA THR A 4 9.93 0.90 -14.88
C THR A 4 10.36 0.19 -16.17
N SER A 5 11.47 0.60 -16.77
CA SER A 5 11.99 -0.01 -18.01
C SER A 5 13.53 -0.10 -17.95
N PRO A 6 14.12 -1.30 -18.18
CA PRO A 6 13.43 -2.58 -18.32
C PRO A 6 12.81 -3.06 -16.99
N GLN A 7 11.68 -3.76 -17.07
CA GLN A 7 11.13 -4.45 -15.89
C GLN A 7 11.89 -5.76 -15.64
N PRO A 8 12.12 -6.15 -14.38
CA PRO A 8 12.61 -7.49 -14.06
C PRO A 8 11.64 -8.55 -14.58
N ARG A 9 12.16 -9.68 -15.02
CA ARG A 9 11.32 -10.83 -15.34
C ARG A 9 10.59 -11.32 -14.09
N PRO A 10 9.34 -11.81 -14.17
CA PRO A 10 8.56 -12.25 -13.02
C PRO A 10 9.29 -13.24 -12.10
N GLU A 11 10.05 -14.19 -12.67
CA GLU A 11 10.84 -15.18 -11.95
C GLU A 11 11.99 -14.58 -11.12
N ASN A 12 12.41 -13.37 -11.43
CA ASN A 12 13.50 -12.67 -10.71
C ASN A 12 12.99 -11.64 -9.69
N LEU A 13 11.67 -11.38 -9.63
CA LEU A 13 11.13 -10.37 -8.73
C LEU A 13 11.36 -10.71 -7.25
N SER A 14 11.26 -11.98 -6.86
CA SER A 14 11.45 -12.45 -5.48
C SER A 14 12.77 -11.99 -4.88
N ARG A 15 13.87 -11.99 -5.67
CA ARG A 15 15.22 -11.59 -5.22
C ARG A 15 15.28 -10.17 -4.65
N TYR A 16 14.42 -9.27 -5.12
CA TYR A 16 14.38 -7.88 -4.65
C TYR A 16 13.62 -7.72 -3.32
N TYR A 17 13.00 -8.80 -2.81
CA TYR A 17 12.27 -8.85 -1.54
C TYR A 17 12.97 -9.71 -0.47
N GLU A 18 14.08 -10.39 -0.81
CA GLU A 18 14.83 -11.27 0.11
C GLU A 18 15.68 -10.51 1.12
N SER A 19 15.88 -9.19 0.95
CA SER A 19 16.70 -8.42 1.89
C SER A 19 16.01 -8.31 3.26
N ASP A 20 16.76 -8.63 4.32
CA ASP A 20 16.31 -8.47 5.71
C ASP A 20 15.86 -7.03 6.03
N ALA A 21 16.31 -6.04 5.25
CA ALA A 21 15.86 -4.66 5.33
C ALA A 21 14.36 -4.52 5.00
N TYR A 22 13.80 -5.33 4.11
CA TYR A 22 12.36 -5.30 3.77
C TYR A 22 11.50 -5.75 4.96
N ILE A 23 11.97 -6.76 5.70
CA ILE A 23 11.25 -7.32 6.84
C ILE A 23 11.56 -6.54 8.12
N SER A 24 12.81 -6.07 8.32
CA SER A 24 13.25 -5.37 9.54
C SER A 24 12.66 -3.97 9.69
N HIS A 25 12.19 -3.36 8.61
CA HIS A 25 11.43 -2.11 8.72
C HIS A 25 10.08 -2.30 9.46
N THR A 26 9.70 -3.54 9.75
CA THR A 26 8.39 -3.83 10.37
C THR A 26 8.44 -4.00 11.88
N ASP A 27 9.51 -4.47 12.53
CA ASP A 27 9.44 -4.85 13.96
C ASP A 27 10.70 -4.66 14.83
N SER A 28 11.86 -4.23 14.32
CA SER A 28 13.08 -4.13 15.13
C SER A 28 13.68 -2.73 15.19
N GLY A 29 13.65 -2.12 16.36
CA GLY A 29 14.40 -0.91 16.67
C GLY A 29 14.26 -0.51 18.13
N ARG A 30 15.39 -0.39 18.85
CA ARG A 30 15.45 0.26 20.15
C ARG A 30 15.76 1.75 19.94
N GLY A 31 15.03 2.64 20.62
CA GLY A 31 15.28 4.07 20.61
C GLY A 31 14.07 4.93 20.23
N LEU A 32 14.24 6.22 20.29
CA LEU A 32 13.18 7.23 20.09
C LEU A 32 12.54 7.15 18.69
N LEU A 33 13.34 6.85 17.66
CA LEU A 33 12.86 6.68 16.28
C LEU A 33 12.00 5.43 16.13
N ALA A 34 12.36 4.33 16.80
CA ALA A 34 11.54 3.11 16.81
C ALA A 34 10.20 3.34 17.50
N MET A 35 10.18 4.09 18.62
CA MET A 35 8.95 4.43 19.32
C MET A 35 8.04 5.32 18.46
N LEU A 36 8.61 6.28 17.74
CA LEU A 36 7.88 7.11 16.78
C LEU A 36 7.30 6.25 15.64
N TYR A 37 8.10 5.35 15.08
CA TYR A 37 7.65 4.42 14.04
C TYR A 37 6.48 3.55 14.52
N GLN A 38 6.59 2.94 15.70
CA GLN A 38 5.51 2.13 16.28
C GLN A 38 4.23 2.95 16.53
N THR A 39 4.38 4.22 16.94
CA THR A 39 3.24 5.11 17.11
C THR A 39 2.55 5.42 15.78
N VAL A 40 3.32 5.71 14.73
CA VAL A 40 2.79 5.93 13.38
C VAL A 40 2.14 4.65 12.83
N LYS A 41 2.76 3.47 13.06
CA LYS A 41 2.20 2.17 12.68
C LYS A 41 0.85 1.92 13.35
N LYS A 42 0.75 2.11 14.67
CA LYS A 42 -0.52 1.98 15.43
C LYS A 42 -1.58 2.96 14.92
N TYR A 43 -1.20 4.21 14.67
CA TYR A 43 -2.11 5.20 14.11
C TYR A 43 -2.60 4.80 12.71
N SER A 44 -1.70 4.35 11.84
CA SER A 44 -2.03 3.87 10.49
C SER A 44 -3.00 2.70 10.54
N LEU A 45 -2.75 1.69 11.39
CA LEU A 45 -3.64 0.54 11.57
C LEU A 45 -5.03 0.97 12.05
N LYS A 46 -5.10 1.89 13.02
CA LYS A 46 -6.38 2.46 13.49
C LYS A 46 -7.13 3.19 12.38
N LYS A 47 -6.42 3.92 11.51
CA LYS A 47 -7.02 4.61 10.36
C LYS A 47 -7.52 3.63 9.31
N LYS A 48 -6.74 2.59 8.97
CA LYS A 48 -7.12 1.53 8.03
C LYS A 48 -8.36 0.77 8.51
N THR A 49 -8.37 0.29 9.77
CA THR A 49 -9.53 -0.40 10.35
C THR A 49 -10.76 0.51 10.47
N GLY A 50 -10.56 1.78 10.85
CA GLY A 50 -11.64 2.78 10.88
C GLY A 50 -12.22 3.06 9.49
N LEU A 51 -11.38 3.05 8.44
CA LEU A 51 -11.84 3.22 7.07
C LEU A 51 -12.73 2.07 6.62
N ILE A 52 -12.28 0.81 6.77
CA ILE A 52 -13.09 -0.35 6.35
C ILE A 52 -14.40 -0.45 7.14
N LYS A 53 -14.40 -0.11 8.44
CA LYS A 53 -15.62 -0.01 9.26
C LYS A 53 -16.58 1.06 8.73
N LYS A 54 -16.05 2.24 8.31
CA LYS A 54 -16.87 3.33 7.78
C LYS A 54 -17.55 2.95 6.46
N ILE A 55 -16.81 2.31 5.54
CA ILE A 55 -17.32 2.01 4.20
C ILE A 55 -18.27 0.82 4.17
N ASN A 56 -18.11 -0.16 5.07
CA ASN A 56 -18.94 -1.38 5.11
C ASN A 56 -19.96 -1.40 6.25
N LYS A 57 -20.04 -0.34 7.07
CA LYS A 57 -21.00 -0.16 8.20
C LYS A 57 -20.94 -1.26 9.26
N LYS A 58 -20.88 -2.54 8.89
CA LYS A 58 -20.75 -3.72 9.77
C LYS A 58 -19.56 -4.56 9.35
N PRO A 59 -18.89 -5.28 10.27
CA PRO A 59 -17.88 -6.27 9.90
C PRO A 59 -18.45 -7.31 8.93
N GLY A 60 -17.69 -7.62 7.91
CA GLY A 60 -18.02 -8.58 6.86
C GLY A 60 -16.81 -9.46 6.52
N SER A 61 -16.73 -9.93 5.27
CA SER A 61 -15.56 -10.62 4.73
C SER A 61 -14.56 -9.61 4.14
N LEU A 62 -13.28 -9.77 4.50
CA LEU A 62 -12.17 -8.92 4.09
C LEU A 62 -11.07 -9.78 3.46
N LEU A 63 -10.60 -9.39 2.28
CA LEU A 63 -9.39 -9.89 1.67
C LEU A 63 -8.35 -8.77 1.66
N ASP A 64 -7.14 -9.02 2.19
CA ASP A 64 -6.00 -8.11 2.09
C ASP A 64 -4.94 -8.71 1.18
N ILE A 65 -4.66 -8.07 0.05
CA ILE A 65 -3.67 -8.50 -0.93
C ILE A 65 -2.35 -7.79 -0.61
N GLY A 66 -1.27 -8.56 -0.42
CA GLY A 66 0.02 -8.07 0.08
C GLY A 66 -0.05 -7.74 1.58
N ALA A 67 -0.54 -8.71 2.36
CA ALA A 67 -0.83 -8.53 3.79
C ALA A 67 0.40 -8.32 4.68
N GLY A 68 1.62 -8.53 4.14
CA GLY A 68 2.87 -8.45 4.88
C GLY A 68 2.85 -9.35 6.11
N THR A 69 3.26 -8.85 7.26
CA THR A 69 3.25 -9.61 8.54
C THR A 69 1.88 -9.72 9.20
N GLY A 70 0.78 -9.54 8.45
CA GLY A 70 -0.59 -9.74 8.92
C GLY A 70 -1.12 -8.71 9.93
N ALA A 71 -0.38 -7.62 10.21
CA ALA A 71 -0.74 -6.67 11.27
C ALA A 71 -2.10 -6.00 11.05
N PHE A 72 -2.45 -5.67 9.81
CA PHE A 72 -3.76 -5.08 9.48
C PHE A 72 -4.88 -6.11 9.63
N LEU A 73 -4.67 -7.33 9.13
CA LEU A 73 -5.64 -8.43 9.26
C LEU A 73 -5.86 -8.81 10.72
N TYR A 74 -4.80 -8.86 11.54
CA TYR A 74 -4.93 -9.09 12.98
C TYR A 74 -5.81 -8.02 13.64
N ALA A 75 -5.58 -6.75 13.33
CA ALA A 75 -6.41 -5.66 13.84
C ALA A 75 -7.85 -5.73 13.32
N ALA A 76 -8.08 -6.14 12.07
CA ALA A 76 -9.41 -6.33 11.50
C ALA A 76 -10.15 -7.51 12.16
N LYS A 77 -9.47 -8.66 12.34
CA LYS A 77 -10.01 -9.85 13.04
C LYS A 77 -10.51 -9.50 14.43
N ASN A 78 -9.73 -8.74 15.20
CA ASN A 78 -10.10 -8.28 16.54
C ASN A 78 -11.29 -7.27 16.54
N ASN A 79 -11.64 -6.73 15.38
CA ASN A 79 -12.83 -5.91 15.17
C ASN A 79 -13.98 -6.69 14.53
N GLY A 80 -13.95 -8.04 14.54
CA GLY A 80 -15.02 -8.92 14.10
C GLY A 80 -15.08 -9.21 12.60
N TRP A 81 -14.05 -8.85 11.82
CA TRP A 81 -13.99 -9.18 10.39
C TRP A 81 -13.63 -10.66 10.18
N LYS A 82 -14.29 -11.29 9.19
CA LYS A 82 -13.83 -12.57 8.64
C LYS A 82 -12.74 -12.26 7.63
N ILE A 83 -11.53 -12.70 7.89
CA ILE A 83 -10.35 -12.30 7.15
C ILE A 83 -9.79 -13.42 6.30
N ASP A 84 -9.31 -13.07 5.12
CA ASP A 84 -8.37 -13.84 4.31
C ASP A 84 -7.26 -12.87 3.85
N GLY A 85 -6.07 -13.39 3.55
CA GLY A 85 -4.97 -12.56 3.10
C GLY A 85 -3.99 -13.30 2.21
N VAL A 86 -3.32 -12.53 1.36
CA VAL A 86 -2.30 -13.03 0.43
C VAL A 86 -1.00 -12.30 0.67
N GLU A 87 0.10 -13.04 0.79
CA GLU A 87 1.45 -12.51 0.90
C GLU A 87 2.45 -13.48 0.24
N PRO A 88 3.15 -13.09 -0.82
CA PRO A 88 4.08 -13.98 -1.50
C PRO A 88 5.35 -14.28 -0.69
N ASN A 89 5.78 -13.37 0.21
CA ASN A 89 6.99 -13.56 1.00
C ASN A 89 6.76 -14.55 2.16
N GLU A 90 7.49 -15.68 2.14
CA GLU A 90 7.36 -16.75 3.12
C GLU A 90 7.66 -16.28 4.57
N LYS A 91 8.78 -15.57 4.77
CA LYS A 91 9.14 -15.04 6.10
C LYS A 91 8.07 -14.09 6.66
N ALA A 92 7.40 -13.32 5.79
CA ALA A 92 6.32 -12.45 6.22
C ALA A 92 5.07 -13.26 6.62
N ARG A 93 4.77 -14.36 5.90
CA ARG A 93 3.70 -15.28 6.28
C ARG A 93 3.98 -15.97 7.63
N ASP A 94 5.22 -16.40 7.87
CA ASP A 94 5.63 -17.00 9.16
C ASP A 94 5.37 -16.03 10.32
N LEU A 95 5.80 -14.77 10.17
CA LEU A 95 5.54 -13.72 11.16
C LEU A 95 4.05 -13.38 11.34
N ALA A 96 3.22 -13.63 10.33
CA ALA A 96 1.77 -13.49 10.43
C ALA A 96 1.17 -14.69 11.19
N SER A 97 1.66 -15.92 10.91
CA SER A 97 1.22 -17.15 11.58
C SER A 97 1.51 -17.11 13.09
N GLU A 98 2.65 -16.54 13.51
CA GLU A 98 2.94 -16.29 14.94
C GLU A 98 1.86 -15.43 15.64
N LYS A 99 1.12 -14.61 14.87
CA LYS A 99 0.01 -13.78 15.37
C LYS A 99 -1.36 -14.46 15.21
N GLY A 100 -1.38 -15.72 14.77
CA GLY A 100 -2.62 -16.47 14.47
C GLY A 100 -3.33 -15.98 13.21
N ILE A 101 -2.56 -15.49 12.21
CA ILE A 101 -3.06 -15.05 10.90
C ILE A 101 -2.43 -15.94 9.82
N GLU A 102 -3.23 -16.86 9.28
CA GLU A 102 -2.81 -17.69 8.16
C GLU A 102 -2.97 -16.91 6.85
N LEU A 103 -1.90 -16.91 6.03
CA LEU A 103 -1.85 -16.21 4.75
C LEU A 103 -1.57 -17.18 3.60
N LEU A 104 -2.21 -16.96 2.47
CA LEU A 104 -1.95 -17.67 1.23
C LEU A 104 -0.76 -17.06 0.49
N ALA A 105 -0.08 -17.83 -0.33
CA ALA A 105 1.10 -17.35 -1.07
C ALA A 105 0.71 -16.52 -2.30
N SER A 106 -0.40 -16.86 -2.95
CA SER A 106 -0.84 -16.25 -4.20
C SER A 106 -2.34 -15.90 -4.18
N LEU A 107 -2.72 -14.91 -4.97
CA LEU A 107 -4.13 -14.60 -5.21
C LEU A 107 -4.86 -15.76 -5.92
N ASP A 108 -4.14 -16.59 -6.65
CA ASP A 108 -4.67 -17.78 -7.32
C ASP A 108 -5.01 -18.90 -6.32
N ASP A 109 -4.38 -18.92 -5.14
CA ASP A 109 -4.69 -19.86 -4.05
C ASP A 109 -5.96 -19.48 -3.28
N VAL A 110 -6.43 -18.25 -3.45
CA VAL A 110 -7.69 -17.81 -2.83
C VAL A 110 -8.85 -18.55 -3.48
N ALA A 111 -9.64 -19.26 -2.67
CA ALA A 111 -10.84 -19.94 -3.14
C ALA A 111 -11.72 -19.01 -4.01
N ASN A 112 -12.54 -19.58 -4.89
CA ASN A 112 -13.45 -18.78 -5.72
C ASN A 112 -14.57 -18.15 -4.87
N LYS A 113 -14.18 -17.17 -4.07
CA LYS A 113 -14.97 -16.49 -3.04
C LYS A 113 -14.89 -14.98 -3.27
N GLN A 114 -15.98 -14.30 -3.01
CA GLN A 114 -16.08 -12.85 -3.08
C GLN A 114 -16.17 -12.25 -1.69
N TYR A 115 -15.65 -11.04 -1.55
CA TYR A 115 -15.48 -10.33 -0.28
C TYR A 115 -16.29 -9.02 -0.27
N ASP A 116 -16.73 -8.63 0.92
CA ASP A 116 -17.40 -7.34 1.12
C ASP A 116 -16.42 -6.18 0.96
N VAL A 117 -15.15 -6.43 1.34
CA VAL A 117 -14.05 -5.47 1.19
C VAL A 117 -12.79 -6.20 0.71
N VAL A 118 -12.12 -5.65 -0.31
CA VAL A 118 -10.77 -6.04 -0.74
C VAL A 118 -9.84 -4.85 -0.55
N THR A 119 -8.63 -5.08 -0.02
CA THR A 119 -7.66 -4.02 0.25
C THR A 119 -6.29 -4.32 -0.36
N LEU A 120 -5.62 -3.26 -0.87
CA LEU A 120 -4.22 -3.26 -1.33
C LEU A 120 -3.52 -2.02 -0.75
N TRP A 121 -2.56 -2.23 0.14
CA TRP A 121 -1.85 -1.14 0.82
C TRP A 121 -0.40 -1.05 0.32
N HIS A 122 -0.14 -0.24 -0.70
CA HIS A 122 1.17 -0.17 -1.38
C HIS A 122 1.58 -1.53 -1.96
N VAL A 123 0.73 -2.07 -2.82
CA VAL A 123 0.91 -3.38 -3.45
C VAL A 123 0.71 -3.32 -4.96
N LEU A 124 -0.25 -2.54 -5.44
CA LEU A 124 -0.60 -2.51 -6.86
C LEU A 124 0.59 -2.12 -7.75
N GLU A 125 1.48 -1.27 -7.25
CA GLU A 125 2.70 -0.83 -7.93
C GLU A 125 3.73 -1.94 -8.15
N HIS A 126 3.65 -3.03 -7.39
CA HIS A 126 4.56 -4.18 -7.45
C HIS A 126 4.06 -5.32 -8.34
N LEU A 127 2.78 -5.33 -8.66
CA LEU A 127 2.15 -6.49 -9.31
C LEU A 127 2.51 -6.52 -10.80
N PRO A 128 3.08 -7.64 -11.31
CA PRO A 128 3.28 -7.82 -12.75
C PRO A 128 1.93 -8.00 -13.44
N ASP A 129 1.90 -7.79 -14.76
CA ASP A 129 0.70 -7.97 -15.58
C ASP A 129 -0.56 -7.29 -14.98
N LEU A 130 -0.52 -5.96 -14.97
CA LEU A 130 -1.50 -5.13 -14.28
C LEU A 130 -2.95 -5.43 -14.73
N ASP A 131 -3.16 -5.66 -16.02
CA ASP A 131 -4.51 -5.89 -16.57
C ASP A 131 -5.10 -7.21 -16.07
N SER A 132 -4.30 -8.29 -16.10
CA SER A 132 -4.71 -9.60 -15.57
C SER A 132 -5.02 -9.52 -14.06
N VAL A 133 -4.16 -8.85 -13.31
CA VAL A 133 -4.32 -8.71 -11.85
C VAL A 133 -5.56 -7.88 -11.51
N VAL A 134 -5.84 -6.82 -12.24
CA VAL A 134 -7.06 -5.98 -12.03
C VAL A 134 -8.32 -6.81 -12.24
N GLY A 135 -8.36 -7.67 -13.27
CA GLY A 135 -9.46 -8.62 -13.46
C GLY A 135 -9.63 -9.56 -12.27
N LYS A 136 -8.53 -10.20 -11.82
CA LYS A 136 -8.54 -11.09 -10.64
C LYS A 136 -9.03 -10.37 -9.37
N ILE A 137 -8.61 -9.12 -9.15
CA ILE A 137 -9.07 -8.30 -8.03
C ILE A 137 -10.57 -8.03 -8.14
N SER A 138 -11.04 -7.66 -9.34
CA SER A 138 -12.46 -7.43 -9.58
C SER A 138 -13.30 -8.65 -9.23
N ASP A 139 -12.90 -9.84 -9.67
CA ASP A 139 -13.59 -11.10 -9.39
C ASP A 139 -13.71 -11.42 -7.90
N ARG A 140 -12.81 -10.92 -7.07
CA ARG A 140 -12.83 -11.11 -5.61
C ARG A 140 -13.71 -10.11 -4.85
N VAL A 141 -14.19 -9.06 -5.49
CA VAL A 141 -15.11 -8.09 -4.86
C VAL A 141 -16.54 -8.46 -5.19
N LYS A 142 -17.42 -8.55 -4.18
CA LYS A 142 -18.87 -8.75 -4.38
C LYS A 142 -19.48 -7.62 -5.22
N PRO A 143 -20.54 -7.89 -6.01
CA PRO A 143 -21.36 -6.80 -6.55
C PRO A 143 -21.79 -5.85 -5.43
N GLY A 144 -21.62 -4.54 -5.61
CA GLY A 144 -21.82 -3.52 -4.57
C GLY A 144 -20.81 -3.53 -3.42
N GLY A 145 -19.80 -4.40 -3.46
CA GLY A 145 -18.70 -4.47 -2.49
C GLY A 145 -17.69 -3.32 -2.67
N ASN A 146 -16.68 -3.28 -1.80
CA ASN A 146 -15.74 -2.17 -1.72
C ASN A 146 -14.31 -2.63 -2.03
N LEU A 147 -13.59 -1.82 -2.81
CA LEU A 147 -12.17 -1.98 -3.08
C LEU A 147 -11.42 -0.76 -2.55
N VAL A 148 -10.38 -0.99 -1.75
CA VAL A 148 -9.53 0.07 -1.20
C VAL A 148 -8.10 -0.13 -1.66
N ILE A 149 -7.54 0.87 -2.33
CA ILE A 149 -6.18 0.83 -2.86
C ILE A 149 -5.40 2.03 -2.36
N ALA A 150 -4.22 1.81 -1.82
CA ALA A 150 -3.26 2.86 -1.51
C ALA A 150 -2.04 2.70 -2.41
N VAL A 151 -1.65 3.79 -3.09
CA VAL A 151 -0.46 3.83 -3.96
C VAL A 151 0.22 5.19 -3.91
N PRO A 152 1.55 5.24 -4.17
CA PRO A 152 2.29 6.48 -4.37
C PRO A 152 1.82 7.22 -5.62
N ASN A 153 2.03 8.55 -5.61
CA ASN A 153 1.65 9.43 -6.71
C ASN A 153 2.86 10.22 -7.21
N PHE A 154 3.38 9.87 -8.38
CA PHE A 154 4.57 10.52 -8.95
C PHE A 154 4.36 11.99 -9.35
N LYS A 155 3.11 12.50 -9.33
CA LYS A 155 2.80 13.91 -9.57
C LYS A 155 2.87 14.78 -8.32
N SER A 156 3.22 14.21 -7.17
CA SER A 156 3.36 14.94 -5.91
C SER A 156 4.50 15.97 -5.94
N PHE A 157 4.45 16.92 -5.00
CA PHE A 157 5.54 17.89 -4.88
C PHE A 157 6.87 17.25 -4.51
N ASP A 158 6.89 16.31 -3.58
CA ASP A 158 8.09 15.60 -3.15
C ASP A 158 8.68 14.74 -4.29
N ALA A 159 7.85 14.09 -5.11
CA ALA A 159 8.33 13.39 -6.31
C ALA A 159 9.05 14.35 -7.27
N ASN A 160 8.44 15.51 -7.55
CA ASN A 160 9.05 16.51 -8.42
C ASN A 160 10.32 17.15 -7.81
N TYR A 161 10.40 17.25 -6.48
CA TYR A 161 11.55 17.81 -5.77
C TYR A 161 12.76 16.86 -5.76
N TYR A 162 12.52 15.57 -5.45
CA TYR A 162 13.59 14.57 -5.37
C TYR A 162 13.97 13.96 -6.70
N LYS A 163 13.10 14.04 -7.70
CA LYS A 163 13.29 13.49 -9.05
C LYS A 163 13.71 12.00 -8.97
N GLU A 164 14.83 11.63 -9.58
CA GLU A 164 15.37 10.26 -9.60
C GLU A 164 15.65 9.68 -8.21
N PHE A 165 15.86 10.54 -7.20
CA PHE A 165 16.07 10.12 -5.81
C PHE A 165 14.76 9.95 -5.03
N TRP A 166 13.59 10.16 -5.66
CA TRP A 166 12.33 9.97 -4.96
C TRP A 166 12.13 8.51 -4.56
N ALA A 167 12.15 8.24 -3.25
CA ALA A 167 12.19 6.88 -2.72
C ALA A 167 10.98 6.03 -3.12
N ALA A 168 9.84 6.65 -3.42
CA ALA A 168 8.68 5.89 -3.86
C ALA A 168 8.70 5.52 -5.36
N TYR A 169 9.76 5.84 -6.10
CA TYR A 169 10.03 5.12 -7.35
C TYR A 169 10.48 3.69 -7.09
N ASP A 170 11.24 3.44 -6.03
CA ASP A 170 11.63 2.12 -5.54
C ASP A 170 11.96 1.10 -6.65
N THR A 171 12.70 1.56 -7.66
CA THR A 171 13.08 0.72 -8.80
C THR A 171 14.14 -0.29 -8.41
N PRO A 172 14.04 -1.55 -8.86
CA PRO A 172 13.09 -2.07 -9.82
C PRO A 172 11.85 -2.75 -9.18
N ARG A 173 11.62 -2.65 -7.86
CA ARG A 173 10.48 -3.29 -7.18
C ARG A 173 9.14 -2.72 -7.59
N HIS A 174 9.03 -1.39 -7.72
CA HIS A 174 7.85 -0.76 -8.29
C HIS A 174 7.90 -0.85 -9.82
N LEU A 175 7.01 -1.64 -10.39
CA LEU A 175 6.87 -1.82 -11.83
C LEU A 175 6.07 -0.70 -12.46
N TRP A 176 5.15 -0.11 -11.69
CA TRP A 176 4.20 0.91 -12.12
C TRP A 176 4.24 2.13 -11.21
N HIS A 177 4.13 3.31 -11.83
CA HIS A 177 4.06 4.58 -11.10
C HIS A 177 2.76 5.28 -11.48
N PHE A 178 1.92 5.47 -10.48
CA PHE A 178 0.56 5.93 -10.70
C PHE A 178 0.41 7.45 -10.56
N SER A 179 -0.55 7.99 -11.32
CA SER A 179 -1.22 9.26 -11.05
C SER A 179 -2.68 8.99 -10.70
N LYS A 180 -3.35 9.95 -10.10
CA LYS A 180 -4.80 9.82 -9.78
C LYS A 180 -5.64 9.47 -11.01
N THR A 181 -5.33 10.07 -12.15
CA THR A 181 -6.04 9.79 -13.41
C THR A 181 -5.81 8.35 -13.89
N ALA A 182 -4.58 7.83 -13.72
CA ALA A 182 -4.27 6.45 -14.11
C ALA A 182 -5.05 5.44 -13.27
N VAL A 183 -5.02 5.57 -11.93
CA VAL A 183 -5.76 4.67 -11.04
C VAL A 183 -7.27 4.70 -11.33
N LYS A 184 -7.83 5.89 -11.55
CA LYS A 184 -9.26 6.01 -11.92
C LYS A 184 -9.58 5.28 -13.22
N LYS A 185 -8.71 5.36 -14.23
CA LYS A 185 -8.94 4.72 -15.54
C LYS A 185 -8.84 3.20 -15.48
N ILE A 186 -7.91 2.67 -14.69
CA ILE A 186 -7.68 1.22 -14.54
C ILE A 186 -8.93 0.53 -14.01
N PHE A 187 -9.62 1.12 -13.05
CA PHE A 187 -10.75 0.49 -12.36
C PHE A 187 -12.14 0.98 -12.84
N LYS A 188 -12.22 1.81 -13.89
CA LYS A 188 -13.47 2.48 -14.29
C LYS A 188 -14.57 1.54 -14.82
N GLU A 189 -14.20 0.38 -15.37
CA GLU A 189 -15.15 -0.52 -16.02
C GLU A 189 -16.00 -1.26 -14.99
N ASP A 190 -15.37 -1.78 -13.95
CA ASP A 190 -16.02 -2.57 -12.92
C ASP A 190 -16.41 -1.75 -11.68
N PHE A 191 -15.81 -0.57 -11.50
CA PHE A 191 -15.90 0.17 -10.25
C PHE A 191 -16.18 1.67 -10.43
N GLN A 192 -17.02 2.19 -9.53
CA GLN A 192 -17.19 3.61 -9.31
C GLN A 192 -16.22 4.12 -8.24
N LEU A 193 -15.43 5.15 -8.53
CA LEU A 193 -14.65 5.84 -7.49
C LEU A 193 -15.57 6.64 -6.57
N ILE A 194 -15.62 6.28 -5.30
CA ILE A 194 -16.43 6.96 -4.27
C ILE A 194 -15.62 8.08 -3.60
N GLU A 195 -14.36 7.81 -3.25
CA GLU A 195 -13.55 8.76 -2.50
C GLU A 195 -12.06 8.57 -2.79
N CYS A 196 -11.29 9.66 -2.77
CA CYS A 196 -9.83 9.65 -2.85
C CYS A 196 -9.28 10.51 -1.71
N LYS A 197 -8.53 9.89 -0.78
CA LYS A 197 -7.96 10.53 0.40
C LYS A 197 -6.44 10.59 0.36
N PRO A 198 -5.82 11.65 0.93
CA PRO A 198 -4.38 11.72 1.06
C PRO A 198 -3.86 10.83 2.21
N MET A 199 -2.64 10.31 2.05
CA MET A 199 -1.84 9.72 3.11
C MET A 199 -0.78 10.74 3.56
N LEU A 200 -1.11 11.55 4.58
CA LEU A 200 -0.28 12.71 4.95
C LEU A 200 1.08 12.33 5.54
N PHE A 201 1.20 11.16 6.17
CA PHE A 201 2.48 10.72 6.76
C PHE A 201 3.47 10.21 5.72
N ASP A 202 2.99 9.73 4.58
CA ASP A 202 3.83 9.18 3.53
C ASP A 202 4.81 10.21 2.97
N SER A 203 4.40 11.47 2.83
CA SER A 203 5.28 12.53 2.36
C SER A 203 6.51 12.71 3.24
N PHE A 204 6.39 12.53 4.56
CA PHE A 204 7.52 12.62 5.49
C PHE A 204 8.41 11.37 5.40
N TYR A 205 7.81 10.18 5.39
CA TYR A 205 8.52 8.93 5.30
C TYR A 205 9.30 8.82 3.98
N VAL A 206 8.63 9.08 2.87
CA VAL A 206 9.24 9.06 1.53
C VAL A 206 10.34 10.12 1.42
N SER A 207 10.13 11.33 1.97
CA SER A 207 11.16 12.37 1.97
C SER A 207 12.39 11.97 2.79
N LEU A 208 12.23 11.31 3.95
CA LEU A 208 13.35 10.80 4.75
C LEU A 208 14.18 9.77 3.98
N LEU A 209 13.51 8.81 3.33
CA LEU A 209 14.20 7.83 2.50
C LEU A 209 14.86 8.46 1.27
N SER A 210 14.21 9.43 0.65
CA SER A 210 14.78 10.16 -0.50
C SER A 210 16.05 10.94 -0.13
N GLU A 211 16.08 11.57 1.03
CA GLU A 211 17.30 12.21 1.55
C GLU A 211 18.40 11.18 1.84
N LYS A 212 18.04 10.00 2.36
CA LYS A 212 19.01 8.92 2.58
C LYS A 212 19.62 8.46 1.24
N TYR A 213 18.80 8.29 0.19
CA TYR A 213 19.31 7.91 -1.13
C TYR A 213 20.17 9.00 -1.76
N LYS A 214 19.77 10.26 -1.61
CA LYS A 214 20.47 11.39 -2.21
C LYS A 214 21.75 11.78 -1.49
N ASN A 215 21.77 11.74 -0.15
CA ASN A 215 22.81 12.33 0.70
C ASN A 215 23.40 11.37 1.74
N GLY A 216 22.97 10.10 1.78
CA GLY A 216 23.40 9.08 2.76
C GLY A 216 22.93 9.32 4.21
N ARG A 217 22.11 10.34 4.47
CA ARG A 217 21.69 10.73 5.83
C ARG A 217 20.36 10.10 6.22
N SER A 218 20.35 9.35 7.33
CA SER A 218 19.14 8.71 7.86
C SER A 218 18.14 9.68 8.50
N PHE A 219 18.59 10.87 8.93
CA PHE A 219 17.76 11.95 9.47
C PHE A 219 18.08 13.25 8.76
N SER A 220 17.07 14.00 8.36
CA SER A 220 17.21 15.28 7.67
C SER A 220 16.04 16.21 7.99
N LEU A 221 16.35 17.40 8.54
CA LEU A 221 15.35 18.47 8.70
C LEU A 221 14.76 18.90 7.36
N ARG A 222 15.56 18.82 6.28
CA ARG A 222 15.11 19.07 4.92
C ARG A 222 14.01 18.09 4.50
N ALA A 223 14.11 16.82 4.89
CA ALA A 223 13.05 15.84 4.63
C ALA A 223 11.72 16.22 5.31
N ILE A 224 11.79 16.65 6.56
CA ILE A 224 10.62 17.11 7.32
C ILE A 224 10.00 18.33 6.62
N TYR A 225 10.83 19.32 6.26
CA TYR A 225 10.38 20.50 5.55
C TYR A 225 9.74 20.14 4.18
N THR A 226 10.40 19.26 3.41
CA THR A 226 9.89 18.83 2.09
C THR A 226 8.57 18.07 2.23
N GLY A 227 8.44 17.16 3.20
CA GLY A 227 7.19 16.45 3.49
C GLY A 227 6.06 17.40 3.88
N LEU A 228 6.33 18.37 4.75
CA LEU A 228 5.36 19.42 5.12
C LEU A 228 4.94 20.24 3.89
N ARG A 229 5.92 20.69 3.10
CA ARG A 229 5.67 21.47 1.88
C ARG A 229 4.88 20.68 0.84
N SER A 230 5.14 19.37 0.71
CA SER A 230 4.37 18.48 -0.16
C SER A 230 2.91 18.43 0.27
N ASN A 231 2.65 18.27 1.56
CA ASN A 231 1.28 18.27 2.09
C ASN A 231 0.59 19.63 1.90
N LEU A 232 1.28 20.74 2.13
CA LEU A 232 0.72 22.08 1.94
C LEU A 232 0.40 22.34 0.45
N ARG A 233 1.30 21.95 -0.46
CA ARG A 233 1.02 22.01 -1.90
C ARG A 233 -0.14 21.09 -2.30
N GLY A 234 -0.18 19.89 -1.75
CA GLY A 234 -1.25 18.91 -1.97
C GLY A 234 -2.64 19.44 -1.58
N ARG A 235 -2.77 20.33 -0.61
CA ARG A 235 -4.06 20.99 -0.29
C ARG A 235 -4.63 21.77 -1.48
N ARG A 236 -3.78 22.43 -2.26
CA ARG A 236 -4.17 23.23 -3.43
C ARG A 236 -4.30 22.38 -4.69
N THR A 237 -3.28 21.57 -4.98
CA THR A 237 -3.19 20.77 -6.23
C THR A 237 -3.97 19.47 -6.18
N LYS A 238 -4.29 18.99 -4.96
CA LYS A 238 -4.81 17.64 -4.69
C LYS A 238 -3.84 16.52 -5.10
N GLU A 239 -2.54 16.84 -5.29
CA GLU A 239 -1.46 15.90 -5.61
C GLU A 239 -0.60 15.70 -4.37
N TYR A 240 -0.97 14.73 -3.53
CA TYR A 240 -0.22 14.31 -2.34
C TYR A 240 0.74 13.17 -2.69
N SER A 241 1.69 12.88 -1.81
CA SER A 241 2.72 11.85 -2.00
C SER A 241 2.12 10.46 -2.26
N SER A 242 1.09 10.10 -1.51
CA SER A 242 0.31 8.88 -1.70
C SER A 242 -1.18 9.15 -1.50
N HIS A 243 -2.02 8.32 -2.13
CA HIS A 243 -3.46 8.40 -2.01
C HIS A 243 -4.07 7.05 -1.67
N ILE A 244 -5.17 7.09 -0.89
CA ILE A 244 -6.09 5.98 -0.70
C ILE A 244 -7.29 6.22 -1.60
N TYR A 245 -7.59 5.26 -2.45
CA TYR A 245 -8.76 5.23 -3.31
C TYR A 245 -9.78 4.24 -2.73
N HIS A 246 -11.01 4.68 -2.58
CA HIS A 246 -12.15 3.84 -2.26
C HIS A 246 -13.05 3.74 -3.47
N PHE A 247 -13.19 2.55 -3.98
CA PHE A 247 -14.05 2.20 -5.08
C PHE A 247 -15.20 1.31 -4.60
N ARG A 248 -16.32 1.37 -5.30
CA ARG A 248 -17.46 0.48 -5.14
C ARG A 248 -17.69 -0.27 -6.44
N LYS A 249 -17.78 -1.60 -6.37
CA LYS A 249 -18.09 -2.43 -7.53
C LYS A 249 -19.51 -2.17 -7.99
N HIS A 250 -19.71 -2.12 -9.31
CA HIS A 250 -21.05 -2.06 -9.89
C HIS A 250 -21.90 -3.28 -9.47
N GLN A 251 -23.22 -3.12 -9.50
CA GLN A 251 -24.16 -4.22 -9.20
C GLN A 251 -24.24 -5.19 -10.37
#